data_367f3582f86a0ee167d8a43bb0db72f7
#
_entry.id   367f3582f86a0ee167d8a43bb0db72f7
#
_cell.length_a   1.000
_cell.length_b   1.000
_cell.length_c   1.000
_cell.angle_alpha   90.00
_cell.angle_beta   90.00
_cell.angle_gamma   90.00
#
_symmetry.space_group_name_H-M   'P 1'
#
loop_
_entity.id
_entity.type
_entity.pdbx_description
1 polymer ?
#
loop_
_entity_poly.entity_id
_entity_poly.type
_entity_poly.pdbx_seq_one_letter_code
_entity_poly.pdbx_strand_id
1 'polypeptide(L)'
;MSLFLAFNYYLCNVILNQAFMARTIKGNELAIQSYIFTTAKYDFNAYEKRIMYRLVEFAQDEIKGIMIRDNMHKITPTLFGREITMPVADILRNEKDQNYTIAKKAFRSLAQKGVEYEDDKIWQYTSIISNPRIDKIKGHVIFTVLDDIWRCLLDFTKGYRKYELVTAMQFKSVYSMRMYELMSGQKRPLEFTFEDLKQRFKLKDKYSKANDFKRWVLDIAKKELDESSPYSFNYIEVKAGRKVVGFKFFPTYHPDKQDPELLQIEQRSKLSASAQISTGAYDFLRYSFEFNATEISKNKKTIIEGEQHIPDFIGFLSSLVGPSRTAKNRIGYVINAIKNKTNNA
;
A
#
# COMPACT_ATOMS: atom_id res chain seq x y z
N MET A 1 2.81 -11.72 51.70
CA MET A 1 3.65 -10.99 50.72
C MET A 1 3.49 -11.51 49.26
N SER A 2 2.75 -12.57 49.00
CA SER A 2 2.61 -13.15 47.64
C SER A 2 1.39 -12.66 46.82
N LEU A 3 0.29 -12.28 47.46
CA LEU A 3 -0.91 -11.79 46.77
C LEU A 3 -0.76 -10.40 46.14
N PHE A 4 0.01 -9.53 46.79
CA PHE A 4 0.24 -8.15 46.34
C PHE A 4 1.14 -8.11 45.08
N LEU A 5 2.11 -9.02 44.99
CA LEU A 5 2.96 -9.19 43.81
C LEU A 5 2.21 -9.79 42.64
N ALA A 6 1.30 -10.76 42.87
CA ALA A 6 0.46 -11.34 41.84
C ALA A 6 -0.57 -10.35 41.30
N PHE A 7 -1.15 -9.50 42.17
CA PHE A 7 -2.09 -8.46 41.76
C PHE A 7 -1.42 -7.35 40.94
N ASN A 8 -0.21 -6.91 41.34
CA ASN A 8 0.56 -5.95 40.54
C ASN A 8 1.03 -6.53 39.21
N TYR A 9 1.38 -7.81 39.14
CA TYR A 9 1.74 -8.48 37.90
C TYR A 9 0.52 -8.61 36.95
N TYR A 10 -0.66 -8.88 37.53
CA TYR A 10 -1.92 -8.91 36.79
C TYR A 10 -2.33 -7.53 36.31
N LEU A 11 -2.23 -6.49 37.15
CA LEU A 11 -2.53 -5.09 36.80
C LEU A 11 -1.55 -4.57 35.72
N CYS A 12 -0.26 -4.84 35.85
CA CYS A 12 0.74 -4.52 34.82
C CYS A 12 0.42 -5.20 33.48
N ASN A 13 0.04 -6.48 33.50
CA ASN A 13 -0.32 -7.18 32.26
C ASN A 13 -1.65 -6.67 31.66
N VAL A 14 -2.62 -6.27 32.48
CA VAL A 14 -3.88 -5.68 32.01
C VAL A 14 -3.64 -4.26 31.46
N ILE A 15 -2.81 -3.45 32.11
CA ILE A 15 -2.44 -2.11 31.62
C ILE A 15 -1.55 -2.20 30.38
N LEU A 16 -0.61 -3.13 30.33
CA LEU A 16 0.20 -3.41 29.15
C LEU A 16 -0.66 -3.92 27.99
N ASN A 17 -1.62 -4.81 28.26
CA ASN A 17 -2.57 -5.26 27.23
C ASN A 17 -3.52 -4.16 26.77
N GLN A 18 -3.95 -3.23 27.63
CA GLN A 18 -4.75 -2.08 27.22
C GLN A 18 -3.92 -1.04 26.44
N ALA A 19 -2.66 -0.81 26.82
CA ALA A 19 -1.73 0.01 26.04
C ALA A 19 -1.34 -0.66 24.70
N PHE A 20 -1.31 -2.01 24.66
CA PHE A 20 -1.08 -2.79 23.46
C PHE A 20 -2.23 -2.68 22.45
N MET A 21 -3.47 -2.46 22.94
CA MET A 21 -4.68 -2.30 22.12
C MET A 21 -4.83 -0.89 21.51
N ALA A 22 -4.10 0.11 22.01
CA ALA A 22 -4.44 1.51 21.74
C ALA A 22 -4.10 2.01 20.32
N ARG A 23 -3.39 1.26 19.49
CA ARG A 23 -3.08 1.68 18.11
C ARG A 23 -3.55 0.75 17.01
N THR A 24 -3.99 -0.44 17.33
CA THR A 24 -4.69 -1.33 16.39
C THR A 24 -6.06 -0.78 16.00
N ILE A 25 -6.54 0.26 16.67
CA ILE A 25 -7.77 0.99 16.39
C ILE A 25 -7.45 2.44 15.95
N LYS A 26 -6.44 2.63 15.11
CA LYS A 26 -6.55 3.69 14.12
C LYS A 26 -7.68 3.25 13.20
N GLY A 27 -8.67 4.11 13.00
CA GLY A 27 -9.75 3.84 12.05
C GLY A 27 -9.18 3.35 10.73
N ASN A 28 -9.98 2.67 9.94
CA ASN A 28 -9.57 2.17 8.64
C ASN A 28 -8.95 3.33 7.82
N GLU A 29 -7.75 3.17 7.30
CA GLU A 29 -7.06 4.18 6.52
C GLU A 29 -7.01 3.78 5.04
N LEU A 30 -7.01 4.79 4.16
CA LEU A 30 -6.77 4.56 2.75
C LEU A 30 -5.28 4.39 2.50
N ALA A 31 -4.87 3.18 2.14
CA ALA A 31 -3.54 2.93 1.63
C ALA A 31 -3.45 3.37 0.18
N ILE A 32 -2.44 4.16 -0.16
CA ILE A 32 -2.10 4.57 -1.52
C ILE A 32 -0.83 3.85 -1.92
N GLN A 33 -1.00 2.87 -2.79
CA GLN A 33 0.09 2.01 -3.23
C GLN A 33 0.49 2.32 -4.66
N SER A 34 1.79 2.41 -4.92
CA SER A 34 2.35 2.52 -6.27
C SER A 34 1.75 1.45 -7.21
N TYR A 35 1.33 1.87 -8.40
CA TYR A 35 0.85 0.95 -9.42
C TYR A 35 1.96 0.00 -9.89
N ILE A 36 3.20 0.46 -9.88
CA ILE A 36 4.39 -0.36 -10.16
C ILE A 36 4.42 -1.55 -9.20
N PHE A 37 4.24 -1.29 -7.91
CA PHE A 37 4.22 -2.34 -6.89
C PHE A 37 2.97 -3.24 -7.00
N THR A 38 1.80 -2.68 -7.29
CA THR A 38 0.56 -3.44 -7.49
C THR A 38 0.69 -4.46 -8.64
N THR A 39 1.39 -4.11 -9.71
CA THR A 39 1.56 -4.95 -10.90
C THR A 39 2.84 -5.76 -10.92
N ALA A 40 3.73 -5.57 -9.94
CA ALA A 40 5.00 -6.27 -9.85
C ALA A 40 4.83 -7.80 -9.73
N LYS A 41 5.84 -8.51 -10.22
CA LYS A 41 5.90 -9.98 -10.18
C LYS A 41 6.57 -10.43 -8.88
N TYR A 42 5.80 -10.88 -7.91
CA TYR A 42 6.32 -11.39 -6.63
C TYR A 42 5.48 -12.57 -6.11
N ASP A 43 6.07 -13.36 -5.22
CA ASP A 43 5.49 -14.57 -4.63
C ASP A 43 5.28 -14.44 -3.11
N PHE A 44 4.87 -13.28 -2.66
CA PHE A 44 4.61 -13.07 -1.23
C PHE A 44 3.49 -13.98 -0.72
N ASN A 45 3.66 -14.51 0.49
CA ASN A 45 2.56 -15.08 1.24
C ASN A 45 1.75 -13.98 1.95
N ALA A 46 0.63 -14.35 2.57
CA ALA A 46 -0.25 -13.36 3.20
C ALA A 46 0.41 -12.56 4.34
N TYR A 47 1.31 -13.17 5.12
CA TYR A 47 2.02 -12.46 6.19
C TYR A 47 3.08 -11.52 5.65
N GLU A 48 3.82 -11.92 4.63
CA GLU A 48 4.75 -11.05 3.92
C GLU A 48 4.03 -9.86 3.29
N LYS A 49 2.85 -10.11 2.73
CA LYS A 49 2.02 -9.04 2.16
C LYS A 49 1.55 -8.05 3.22
N ARG A 50 1.20 -8.52 4.42
CA ARG A 50 0.87 -7.64 5.55
C ARG A 50 2.04 -6.80 6.01
N ILE A 51 3.27 -7.35 6.02
CA ILE A 51 4.48 -6.54 6.26
C ILE A 51 4.56 -5.41 5.23
N MET A 52 4.38 -5.71 3.94
CA MET A 52 4.40 -4.70 2.88
C MET A 52 3.31 -3.64 3.07
N TYR A 53 2.11 -4.01 3.50
CA TYR A 53 1.04 -3.06 3.81
C TYR A 53 1.43 -2.09 4.94
N ARG A 54 2.07 -2.60 5.99
CA ARG A 54 2.60 -1.74 7.07
C ARG A 54 3.70 -0.80 6.56
N LEU A 55 4.55 -1.26 5.66
CA LEU A 55 5.57 -0.40 5.05
C LEU A 55 4.94 0.72 4.20
N VAL A 56 3.88 0.43 3.43
CA VAL A 56 3.13 1.44 2.67
C VAL A 56 2.49 2.45 3.61
N GLU A 57 1.85 2.01 4.70
CA GLU A 57 1.26 2.88 5.72
C GLU A 57 2.32 3.80 6.34
N PHE A 58 3.45 3.26 6.78
CA PHE A 58 4.53 4.02 7.40
C PHE A 58 5.17 5.03 6.44
N ALA A 59 5.34 4.64 5.19
CA ALA A 59 5.85 5.53 4.17
C ALA A 59 4.88 6.71 3.90
N GLN A 60 3.57 6.46 3.92
CA GLN A 60 2.57 7.51 3.81
C GLN A 60 2.54 8.44 5.03
N ASP A 61 2.69 7.89 6.24
CA ASP A 61 2.74 8.68 7.47
C ASP A 61 3.99 9.58 7.48
N GLU A 62 5.14 9.09 7.01
CA GLU A 62 6.36 9.91 6.84
C GLU A 62 6.11 11.07 5.87
N ILE A 63 5.43 10.85 4.75
CA ILE A 63 5.06 11.91 3.79
C ILE A 63 4.12 12.94 4.43
N LYS A 64 3.17 12.50 5.25
CA LYS A 64 2.25 13.40 5.96
C LYS A 64 2.96 14.19 7.08
N GLY A 65 4.26 14.00 7.30
CA GLY A 65 5.01 14.61 8.39
C GLY A 65 4.63 14.01 9.76
N ILE A 66 3.95 12.88 9.79
CA ILE A 66 3.60 12.19 11.03
C ILE A 66 4.84 11.47 11.53
N MET A 67 5.40 11.97 12.62
CA MET A 67 6.51 11.29 13.28
C MET A 67 5.99 10.07 14.05
N ILE A 68 6.27 8.88 13.52
CA ILE A 68 5.93 7.63 14.20
C ILE A 68 6.97 7.39 15.31
N ARG A 69 6.64 7.87 16.50
CA ARG A 69 7.45 7.73 17.73
C ARG A 69 6.53 7.47 18.91
N ASP A 70 5.78 6.41 18.87
CA ASP A 70 5.10 5.92 20.06
C ASP A 70 5.90 4.78 20.71
N ASN A 71 5.41 4.27 21.84
CA ASN A 71 6.06 3.18 22.56
C ASN A 71 6.09 1.86 21.77
N MET A 72 5.32 1.76 20.69
CA MET A 72 5.08 0.53 19.94
C MET A 72 5.67 0.60 18.53
N HIS A 73 5.63 1.79 17.90
CA HIS A 73 6.06 1.99 16.53
C HIS A 73 7.13 3.08 16.46
N LYS A 74 8.17 2.82 15.74
CA LYS A 74 9.24 3.79 15.53
C LYS A 74 9.85 3.64 14.15
N ILE A 75 10.01 4.74 13.45
CA ILE A 75 10.83 4.84 12.25
C ILE A 75 12.03 5.71 12.56
N THR A 76 13.21 5.16 12.41
CA THR A 76 14.46 5.87 12.61
C THR A 76 15.21 5.96 11.29
N PRO A 77 15.41 7.15 10.71
CA PRO A 77 16.28 7.31 9.57
C PRO A 77 17.70 6.82 9.89
N THR A 78 18.29 6.12 8.94
CA THR A 78 19.69 5.64 8.99
C THR A 78 20.44 6.19 7.78
N LEU A 79 21.74 5.94 7.69
CA LEU A 79 22.54 6.41 6.56
C LEU A 79 22.08 5.84 5.21
N PHE A 80 21.53 4.63 5.19
CA PHE A 80 21.18 3.92 3.97
C PHE A 80 19.69 3.56 3.85
N GLY A 81 18.85 4.01 4.78
CA GLY A 81 17.43 3.65 4.78
C GLY A 81 16.73 4.00 6.08
N ARG A 82 15.79 3.16 6.49
CA ARG A 82 15.01 3.32 7.72
C ARG A 82 15.07 2.06 8.55
N GLU A 83 15.39 2.20 9.83
CA GLU A 83 15.15 1.15 10.81
C GLU A 83 13.73 1.28 11.36
N ILE A 84 12.96 0.22 11.23
CA ILE A 84 11.55 0.15 11.63
C ILE A 84 11.42 -0.73 12.83
N THR A 85 10.73 -0.24 13.85
CA THR A 85 10.28 -1.02 15.01
C THR A 85 8.76 -1.05 15.00
N MET A 86 8.16 -2.23 15.10
CA MET A 86 6.71 -2.39 15.20
C MET A 86 6.34 -3.64 16.00
N PRO A 87 5.12 -3.73 16.56
CA PRO A 87 4.64 -4.95 17.18
C PRO A 87 4.56 -6.11 16.19
N VAL A 88 4.90 -7.31 16.63
CA VAL A 88 4.72 -8.53 15.83
C VAL A 88 3.24 -8.78 15.53
N ALA A 89 2.35 -8.37 16.43
CA ALA A 89 0.90 -8.46 16.26
C ALA A 89 0.37 -7.74 15.01
N ASP A 90 1.05 -6.68 14.56
CA ASP A 90 0.63 -5.87 13.41
C ASP A 90 0.57 -6.62 12.07
N ILE A 91 1.26 -7.75 11.98
CA ILE A 91 1.26 -8.60 10.79
C ILE A 91 0.44 -9.87 10.97
N LEU A 92 0.03 -10.17 12.20
CA LEU A 92 -0.82 -11.34 12.50
C LEU A 92 -2.28 -10.98 12.18
N ARG A 93 -3.05 -11.99 11.82
CA ARG A 93 -4.46 -11.78 11.45
C ARG A 93 -5.35 -11.50 12.65
N ASN A 94 -4.97 -12.05 13.80
CA ASN A 94 -5.68 -11.90 15.04
C ASN A 94 -4.71 -11.34 16.09
N GLU A 95 -5.06 -10.24 16.71
CA GLU A 95 -4.26 -9.57 17.75
C GLU A 95 -3.93 -10.49 18.93
N LYS A 96 -4.75 -11.50 19.18
CA LYS A 96 -4.51 -12.53 20.20
C LYS A 96 -3.52 -13.61 19.75
N ASP A 97 -3.16 -13.63 18.46
CA ASP A 97 -2.23 -14.62 17.91
C ASP A 97 -0.78 -14.18 18.16
N GLN A 98 -0.15 -14.72 19.19
CA GLN A 98 1.28 -14.52 19.48
C GLN A 98 2.16 -15.54 18.75
N ASN A 99 1.81 -15.93 17.54
CA ASN A 99 2.54 -16.95 16.81
C ASN A 99 3.86 -16.41 16.23
N TYR A 100 4.85 -16.23 17.11
CA TYR A 100 6.21 -15.83 16.71
C TYR A 100 6.86 -16.75 15.68
N THR A 101 6.44 -18.00 15.58
CA THR A 101 6.97 -18.94 14.60
C THR A 101 6.57 -18.52 13.18
N ILE A 102 5.32 -18.15 12.98
CA ILE A 102 4.83 -17.65 11.69
C ILE A 102 5.49 -16.31 11.35
N ALA A 103 5.54 -15.38 12.31
CA ALA A 103 6.19 -14.10 12.12
C ALA A 103 7.68 -14.26 11.72
N LYS A 104 8.45 -15.09 12.45
CA LYS A 104 9.83 -15.39 12.08
C LYS A 104 9.99 -15.91 10.67
N LYS A 105 9.11 -16.85 10.27
CA LYS A 105 9.14 -17.40 8.90
C LYS A 105 8.88 -16.31 7.87
N ALA A 106 7.90 -15.43 8.10
CA ALA A 106 7.55 -14.34 7.19
C ALA A 106 8.71 -13.34 7.06
N PHE A 107 9.28 -12.85 8.17
CA PHE A 107 10.39 -11.91 8.15
C PHE A 107 11.66 -12.52 7.53
N ARG A 108 11.98 -13.79 7.85
CA ARG A 108 13.12 -14.48 7.24
C ARG A 108 12.93 -14.63 5.75
N SER A 109 11.76 -15.07 5.31
CA SER A 109 11.46 -15.25 3.89
C SER A 109 11.50 -13.92 3.14
N LEU A 110 10.92 -12.85 3.70
CA LEU A 110 10.93 -11.53 3.08
C LEU A 110 12.34 -10.93 2.98
N ALA A 111 13.20 -11.19 3.96
CA ALA A 111 14.61 -10.78 3.93
C ALA A 111 15.44 -11.51 2.85
N GLN A 112 14.98 -12.67 2.41
CA GLN A 112 15.59 -13.43 1.31
C GLN A 112 15.03 -13.06 -0.06
N LYS A 113 14.00 -12.20 -0.11
CA LYS A 113 13.39 -11.69 -1.33
C LYS A 113 13.87 -10.29 -1.61
N GLY A 114 14.01 -9.96 -2.88
CA GLY A 114 14.50 -8.66 -3.30
C GLY A 114 13.92 -8.23 -4.62
N VAL A 115 14.25 -7.01 -4.98
CA VAL A 115 13.99 -6.41 -6.27
C VAL A 115 15.30 -6.47 -7.05
N GLU A 116 15.23 -6.97 -8.26
CA GLU A 116 16.33 -7.01 -9.20
C GLU A 116 16.10 -5.98 -10.30
N TYR A 117 17.11 -5.22 -10.59
CA TYR A 117 17.17 -4.26 -11.69
C TYR A 117 18.41 -4.49 -12.50
N GLU A 118 18.28 -4.49 -13.81
CA GLU A 118 19.38 -4.64 -14.75
C GLU A 118 19.17 -3.73 -15.95
N ASP A 119 20.22 -3.01 -16.32
CA ASP A 119 20.35 -2.29 -17.58
C ASP A 119 21.72 -2.57 -18.22
N ASP A 120 22.06 -1.87 -19.28
CA ASP A 120 23.33 -2.06 -20.00
C ASP A 120 24.59 -1.74 -19.18
N LYS A 121 24.45 -1.13 -18.01
CA LYS A 121 25.56 -0.62 -17.19
C LYS A 121 25.63 -1.19 -15.81
N ILE A 122 24.47 -1.50 -15.21
CA ILE A 122 24.35 -1.86 -13.80
C ILE A 122 23.42 -3.05 -13.64
N TRP A 123 23.88 -4.06 -12.92
CA TRP A 123 23.03 -5.05 -12.29
C TRP A 123 22.97 -4.76 -10.79
N GLN A 124 21.77 -4.69 -10.23
CA GLN A 124 21.53 -4.43 -8.81
C GLN A 124 20.47 -5.38 -8.25
N TYR A 125 20.75 -5.93 -7.08
CA TYR A 125 19.79 -6.67 -6.29
C TYR A 125 19.64 -6.00 -4.93
N THR A 126 18.42 -5.64 -4.54
CA THR A 126 18.14 -5.01 -3.26
C THR A 126 17.13 -5.84 -2.47
N SER A 127 17.51 -6.31 -1.28
CA SER A 127 16.60 -7.02 -0.37
C SER A 127 15.46 -6.11 0.08
N ILE A 128 14.26 -6.65 0.17
CA ILE A 128 13.07 -5.88 0.59
C ILE A 128 13.23 -5.40 2.02
N ILE A 129 13.68 -6.26 2.91
CA ILE A 129 14.05 -5.92 4.28
C ILE A 129 15.39 -6.54 4.63
N SER A 130 16.09 -5.97 5.62
CA SER A 130 17.38 -6.47 6.11
C SER A 130 17.38 -6.58 7.63
N ASN A 131 18.18 -7.53 8.14
CA ASN A 131 18.45 -7.70 9.56
C ASN A 131 17.23 -7.80 10.48
N PRO A 132 16.19 -8.59 10.16
CA PRO A 132 15.03 -8.72 11.02
C PRO A 132 15.39 -9.39 12.33
N ARG A 133 15.06 -8.75 13.45
CA ARG A 133 15.23 -9.27 14.81
C ARG A 133 13.94 -9.12 15.61
N ILE A 134 13.55 -10.14 16.34
CA ILE A 134 12.35 -10.14 17.18
C ILE A 134 12.77 -10.13 18.64
N ASP A 135 12.38 -9.07 19.35
CA ASP A 135 12.40 -9.01 20.81
C ASP A 135 11.14 -9.69 21.34
N LYS A 136 11.30 -10.91 21.86
CA LYS A 136 10.18 -11.70 22.36
C LYS A 136 9.63 -11.18 23.70
N ILE A 137 10.42 -10.43 24.46
CA ILE A 137 10.01 -9.88 25.75
C ILE A 137 9.08 -8.70 25.50
N LYS A 138 9.45 -7.82 24.58
CA LYS A 138 8.67 -6.64 24.19
C LYS A 138 7.62 -6.92 23.11
N GLY A 139 7.66 -8.08 22.46
CA GLY A 139 6.75 -8.43 21.37
C GLY A 139 6.97 -7.62 20.10
N HIS A 140 8.15 -7.03 19.92
CA HIS A 140 8.47 -6.19 18.77
C HIS A 140 9.36 -6.89 17.77
N VAL A 141 9.24 -6.47 16.51
CA VAL A 141 10.21 -6.76 15.46
C VAL A 141 10.91 -5.46 15.06
N ILE A 142 12.21 -5.58 14.81
CA ILE A 142 13.06 -4.48 14.35
C ILE A 142 13.74 -4.95 13.07
N PHE A 143 13.71 -4.15 12.02
CA PHE A 143 14.34 -4.46 10.74
C PHE A 143 14.65 -3.18 9.94
N THR A 144 15.49 -3.30 8.94
CA THR A 144 15.88 -2.17 8.07
C THR A 144 15.24 -2.30 6.70
N VAL A 145 14.75 -1.18 6.15
CA VAL A 145 14.33 -1.02 4.76
C VAL A 145 15.26 -0.03 4.10
N LEU A 146 15.90 -0.43 3.00
CA LEU A 146 16.82 0.44 2.26
C LEU A 146 16.05 1.54 1.51
N ASP A 147 16.71 2.68 1.26
CA ASP A 147 16.09 3.83 0.60
C ASP A 147 15.52 3.51 -0.77
N ASP A 148 16.15 2.65 -1.54
CA ASP A 148 15.67 2.27 -2.86
C ASP A 148 14.31 1.55 -2.78
N ILE A 149 14.15 0.63 -1.82
CA ILE A 149 12.88 -0.04 -1.57
C ILE A 149 11.83 0.96 -1.04
N TRP A 150 12.24 1.85 -0.11
CA TRP A 150 11.35 2.86 0.45
C TRP A 150 10.79 3.80 -0.64
N ARG A 151 11.64 4.24 -1.56
CA ARG A 151 11.23 5.05 -2.72
C ARG A 151 10.27 4.31 -3.64
N CYS A 152 10.49 3.01 -3.89
CA CYS A 152 9.60 2.20 -4.74
C CYS A 152 8.17 2.12 -4.18
N LEU A 153 7.99 2.13 -2.85
CA LEU A 153 6.67 2.13 -2.22
C LEU A 153 5.87 3.40 -2.58
N LEU A 154 6.56 4.51 -2.79
CA LEU A 154 6.02 5.84 -3.02
C LEU A 154 6.23 6.33 -4.47
N ASP A 155 6.66 5.46 -5.37
CA ASP A 155 6.81 5.79 -6.77
C ASP A 155 5.45 5.70 -7.49
N PHE A 156 4.84 6.87 -7.70
CA PHE A 156 3.56 7.02 -8.38
C PHE A 156 3.69 7.39 -9.86
N THR A 157 4.88 7.27 -10.45
CA THR A 157 5.14 7.64 -11.86
C THR A 157 4.23 6.95 -12.87
N LYS A 158 3.81 5.72 -12.57
CA LYS A 158 2.85 4.96 -13.38
C LYS A 158 1.44 4.94 -12.78
N GLY A 159 1.15 5.87 -11.86
CA GLY A 159 -0.11 5.93 -11.12
C GLY A 159 -0.09 5.14 -9.83
N TYR A 160 -1.24 5.05 -9.20
CA TYR A 160 -1.42 4.38 -7.91
C TYR A 160 -2.75 3.65 -7.81
N ARG A 161 -2.88 2.82 -6.78
CA ARG A 161 -4.13 2.22 -6.31
C ARG A 161 -4.43 2.71 -4.91
N LYS A 162 -5.71 2.96 -4.65
CA LYS A 162 -6.22 3.42 -3.37
C LYS A 162 -7.20 2.38 -2.83
N TYR A 163 -6.93 1.85 -1.67
CA TYR A 163 -7.73 0.81 -1.05
C TYR A 163 -7.74 0.93 0.48
N GLU A 164 -8.73 0.35 1.11
CA GLU A 164 -8.86 0.32 2.56
C GLU A 164 -7.85 -0.65 3.18
N LEU A 165 -6.98 -0.14 4.04
CA LEU A 165 -5.88 -0.91 4.62
C LEU A 165 -6.37 -2.06 5.50
N VAL A 166 -7.35 -1.79 6.38
CA VAL A 166 -7.90 -2.80 7.28
C VAL A 166 -8.57 -3.92 6.49
N THR A 167 -9.35 -3.58 5.46
CA THR A 167 -9.96 -4.56 4.55
C THR A 167 -8.89 -5.43 3.89
N ALA A 168 -7.82 -4.83 3.36
CA ALA A 168 -6.71 -5.56 2.76
C ALA A 168 -6.02 -6.52 3.74
N MET A 169 -5.83 -6.08 4.99
CA MET A 169 -5.18 -6.87 6.05
C MET A 169 -6.01 -8.08 6.51
N GLN A 170 -7.34 -8.05 6.37
CA GLN A 170 -8.24 -9.11 6.83
C GLN A 170 -8.28 -10.33 5.91
N PHE A 171 -7.93 -10.20 4.63
CA PHE A 171 -7.95 -11.33 3.71
C PHE A 171 -7.04 -12.47 4.16
N LYS A 172 -7.50 -13.70 3.96
CA LYS A 172 -6.74 -14.93 4.24
C LYS A 172 -5.81 -15.27 3.09
N SER A 173 -6.31 -15.10 1.87
CA SER A 173 -5.58 -15.44 0.65
C SER A 173 -4.78 -14.26 0.13
N VAL A 174 -3.52 -14.50 -0.18
CA VAL A 174 -2.68 -13.50 -0.87
C VAL A 174 -3.24 -13.16 -2.26
N TYR A 175 -3.96 -14.07 -2.88
CA TYR A 175 -4.61 -13.83 -4.18
C TYR A 175 -5.75 -12.83 -4.03
N SER A 176 -6.52 -12.91 -2.94
CA SER A 176 -7.54 -11.93 -2.60
C SER A 176 -6.93 -10.55 -2.36
N MET A 177 -5.85 -10.47 -1.59
CA MET A 177 -5.11 -9.22 -1.38
C MET A 177 -4.69 -8.57 -2.69
N ARG A 178 -4.09 -9.35 -3.59
CA ARG A 178 -3.61 -8.86 -4.88
C ARG A 178 -4.74 -8.46 -5.83
N MET A 179 -5.81 -9.24 -5.89
CA MET A 179 -6.98 -8.91 -6.71
C MET A 179 -7.69 -7.67 -6.14
N TYR A 180 -7.77 -7.52 -4.82
CA TYR A 180 -8.31 -6.33 -4.19
C TYR A 180 -7.54 -5.06 -4.59
N GLU A 181 -6.22 -5.08 -4.48
CA GLU A 181 -5.38 -3.96 -4.93
C GLU A 181 -5.59 -3.63 -6.41
N LEU A 182 -5.67 -4.66 -7.26
CA LEU A 182 -5.81 -4.49 -8.69
C LEU A 182 -7.19 -3.92 -9.07
N MET A 183 -8.25 -4.34 -8.35
CA MET A 183 -9.64 -3.92 -8.61
C MET A 183 -10.00 -2.60 -7.95
N SER A 184 -9.29 -2.19 -6.88
CA SER A 184 -9.58 -0.97 -6.15
C SER A 184 -9.46 0.26 -7.03
N GLY A 185 -10.58 0.98 -7.17
CA GLY A 185 -10.69 2.16 -8.04
C GLY A 185 -10.65 1.88 -9.54
N GLN A 186 -10.59 0.61 -9.96
CA GLN A 186 -10.60 0.24 -11.36
C GLN A 186 -12.01 0.40 -11.94
N LYS A 187 -12.12 1.18 -13.03
CA LYS A 187 -13.42 1.44 -13.70
C LYS A 187 -13.61 0.68 -15.00
N ARG A 188 -12.52 0.37 -15.69
CA ARG A 188 -12.55 -0.30 -16.99
C ARG A 188 -12.24 -1.78 -16.84
N PRO A 189 -12.80 -2.65 -17.69
CA PRO A 189 -12.43 -4.04 -17.72
C PRO A 189 -10.93 -4.21 -17.93
N LEU A 190 -10.35 -5.24 -17.30
CA LEU A 190 -8.96 -5.66 -17.45
C LEU A 190 -8.93 -7.01 -18.13
N GLU A 191 -8.01 -7.19 -19.05
CA GLU A 191 -7.82 -8.47 -19.73
C GLU A 191 -6.36 -8.89 -19.59
N PHE A 192 -6.16 -10.15 -19.20
CA PHE A 192 -4.84 -10.74 -19.04
C PHE A 192 -4.81 -12.12 -19.68
N THR A 193 -3.71 -12.46 -20.31
CA THR A 193 -3.47 -13.84 -20.72
C THR A 193 -3.31 -14.73 -19.49
N PHE A 194 -3.63 -16.00 -19.62
CA PHE A 194 -3.42 -16.97 -18.54
C PHE A 194 -1.97 -17.03 -18.11
N GLU A 195 -1.05 -16.98 -19.05
CA GLU A 195 0.39 -16.99 -18.77
C GLU A 195 0.84 -15.70 -18.05
N ASP A 196 0.35 -14.53 -18.45
CA ASP A 196 0.67 -13.26 -17.77
C ASP A 196 0.18 -13.29 -16.31
N LEU A 197 -1.02 -13.79 -16.05
CA LEU A 197 -1.51 -13.97 -14.67
C LEU A 197 -0.62 -14.91 -13.86
N LYS A 198 -0.24 -16.06 -14.43
CA LYS A 198 0.69 -16.98 -13.76
C LYS A 198 2.03 -16.33 -13.44
N GLN A 199 2.59 -15.56 -14.38
CA GLN A 199 3.83 -14.84 -14.14
C GLN A 199 3.68 -13.78 -13.06
N ARG A 200 2.60 -12.98 -13.07
CA ARG A 200 2.33 -11.95 -12.06
C ARG A 200 2.22 -12.53 -10.67
N PHE A 201 1.54 -13.67 -10.52
CA PHE A 201 1.40 -14.34 -9.24
C PHE A 201 2.58 -15.27 -8.91
N LYS A 202 3.62 -15.32 -9.76
CA LYS A 202 4.75 -16.28 -9.66
C LYS A 202 4.29 -17.73 -9.46
N LEU A 203 3.31 -18.15 -10.25
CA LEU A 203 2.72 -19.49 -10.23
C LEU A 203 3.12 -20.31 -11.46
N LYS A 204 4.29 -20.04 -12.04
CA LYS A 204 4.75 -20.65 -13.29
C LYS A 204 4.67 -22.19 -13.27
N ASP A 205 5.04 -22.79 -12.14
CA ASP A 205 5.06 -24.23 -11.94
C ASP A 205 3.79 -24.79 -11.27
N LYS A 206 2.82 -23.93 -10.98
CA LYS A 206 1.53 -24.31 -10.38
C LYS A 206 0.39 -24.09 -11.37
N TYR A 207 -0.68 -24.85 -11.17
CA TYR A 207 -1.92 -24.68 -11.94
C TYR A 207 -1.68 -24.72 -13.46
N SER A 208 -1.19 -25.84 -13.97
CA SER A 208 -0.95 -26.05 -15.41
C SER A 208 -2.23 -25.90 -16.25
N LYS A 209 -3.40 -26.20 -15.66
CA LYS A 209 -4.70 -26.07 -16.30
C LYS A 209 -5.40 -24.76 -15.83
N ALA A 210 -6.00 -24.06 -16.78
CA ALA A 210 -6.77 -22.84 -16.49
C ALA A 210 -7.91 -23.06 -15.48
N ASN A 211 -8.54 -24.22 -15.47
CA ASN A 211 -9.60 -24.60 -14.51
C ASN A 211 -9.08 -24.67 -13.08
N ASP A 212 -7.89 -25.21 -12.86
CA ASP A 212 -7.29 -25.25 -11.51
C ASP A 212 -6.93 -23.85 -11.03
N PHE A 213 -6.35 -23.02 -11.91
CA PHE A 213 -6.09 -21.62 -11.61
C PHE A 213 -7.39 -20.86 -11.26
N LYS A 214 -8.43 -21.05 -12.05
CA LYS A 214 -9.74 -20.48 -11.78
C LYS A 214 -10.24 -20.85 -10.38
N ARG A 215 -10.30 -22.16 -10.09
CA ARG A 215 -10.81 -22.68 -8.83
C ARG A 215 -10.00 -22.24 -7.60
N TRP A 216 -8.68 -22.29 -7.70
CA TRP A 216 -7.81 -22.10 -6.53
C TRP A 216 -7.28 -20.67 -6.37
N VAL A 217 -7.39 -19.83 -7.39
CA VAL A 217 -6.92 -18.45 -7.37
C VAL A 217 -8.10 -17.48 -7.53
N LEU A 218 -8.81 -17.54 -8.64
CA LEU A 218 -9.82 -16.54 -8.98
C LEU A 218 -11.10 -16.69 -8.15
N ASP A 219 -11.63 -17.92 -8.00
CA ASP A 219 -12.88 -18.14 -7.27
C ASP A 219 -12.70 -17.89 -5.76
N ILE A 220 -11.53 -18.24 -5.20
CA ILE A 220 -11.20 -17.92 -3.80
C ILE A 220 -11.10 -16.41 -3.61
N ALA A 221 -10.38 -15.73 -4.50
CA ALA A 221 -10.25 -14.28 -4.43
C ALA A 221 -11.60 -13.59 -4.56
N LYS A 222 -12.39 -13.99 -5.57
CA LYS A 222 -13.73 -13.43 -5.78
C LYS A 222 -14.61 -13.61 -4.55
N LYS A 223 -14.65 -14.80 -3.98
CA LYS A 223 -15.45 -15.09 -2.79
C LYS A 223 -15.10 -14.19 -1.61
N GLU A 224 -13.80 -14.06 -1.26
CA GLU A 224 -13.37 -13.22 -0.15
C GLU A 224 -13.66 -11.73 -0.43
N LEU A 225 -13.50 -11.27 -1.67
CA LEU A 225 -13.80 -9.88 -2.04
C LEU A 225 -15.32 -9.62 -2.00
N ASP A 226 -16.12 -10.52 -2.54
CA ASP A 226 -17.58 -10.39 -2.51
C ASP A 226 -18.14 -10.40 -1.08
N GLU A 227 -17.50 -11.09 -0.14
CA GLU A 227 -17.94 -11.16 1.26
C GLU A 227 -17.60 -9.90 2.06
N SER A 228 -16.42 -9.31 1.88
CA SER A 228 -15.87 -8.34 2.84
C SER A 228 -15.23 -7.09 2.23
N SER A 229 -15.34 -6.86 0.93
CA SER A 229 -14.63 -5.78 0.26
C SER A 229 -15.57 -4.85 -0.51
N PRO A 230 -15.31 -3.52 -0.50
CA PRO A 230 -16.04 -2.60 -1.36
C PRO A 230 -15.71 -2.78 -2.86
N TYR A 231 -14.59 -3.41 -3.19
CA TYR A 231 -14.20 -3.68 -4.56
C TYR A 231 -14.08 -5.18 -4.81
N SER A 232 -14.76 -5.65 -5.84
CA SER A 232 -14.70 -7.04 -6.29
C SER A 232 -14.65 -7.10 -7.81
N PHE A 233 -14.88 -8.26 -8.39
CA PHE A 233 -14.88 -8.44 -9.84
C PHE A 233 -15.77 -9.61 -10.26
N ASN A 234 -16.31 -9.50 -11.47
CA ASN A 234 -16.74 -10.67 -12.24
C ASN A 234 -15.70 -10.96 -13.31
N TYR A 235 -15.70 -12.15 -13.86
CA TYR A 235 -14.77 -12.49 -14.94
C TYR A 235 -15.38 -13.49 -15.92
N ILE A 236 -14.85 -13.46 -17.14
CA ILE A 236 -15.15 -14.44 -18.19
C ILE A 236 -13.85 -15.02 -18.72
N GLU A 237 -13.93 -16.24 -19.23
CA GLU A 237 -12.83 -16.90 -19.91
C GLU A 237 -12.67 -16.35 -21.34
N VAL A 238 -11.44 -16.02 -21.70
CA VAL A 238 -11.07 -15.71 -23.09
C VAL A 238 -10.53 -16.98 -23.71
N LYS A 239 -11.11 -17.42 -24.81
CA LYS A 239 -10.82 -18.72 -25.45
C LYS A 239 -10.27 -18.55 -26.87
N ALA A 240 -9.32 -19.40 -27.22
CA ALA A 240 -8.89 -19.65 -28.60
C ALA A 240 -9.33 -21.09 -28.95
N GLY A 241 -10.41 -21.22 -29.70
CA GLY A 241 -11.10 -22.48 -29.92
C GLY A 241 -11.62 -23.06 -28.59
N ARG A 242 -11.16 -24.27 -28.23
CA ARG A 242 -11.54 -24.93 -26.97
C ARG A 242 -10.62 -24.60 -25.78
N LYS A 243 -9.50 -23.93 -26.04
CA LYS A 243 -8.48 -23.63 -25.01
C LYS A 243 -8.74 -22.27 -24.38
N VAL A 244 -8.74 -22.20 -23.02
CA VAL A 244 -8.73 -20.93 -22.29
C VAL A 244 -7.34 -20.33 -22.41
N VAL A 245 -7.25 -19.13 -22.98
CA VAL A 245 -6.00 -18.39 -23.17
C VAL A 245 -5.86 -17.19 -22.25
N GLY A 246 -6.92 -16.79 -21.57
CA GLY A 246 -6.92 -15.65 -20.67
C GLY A 246 -8.22 -15.48 -19.91
N PHE A 247 -8.28 -14.37 -19.18
CA PHE A 247 -9.46 -13.95 -18.43
C PHE A 247 -9.67 -12.46 -18.59
N LYS A 248 -10.93 -12.08 -18.74
CA LYS A 248 -11.35 -10.68 -18.75
C LYS A 248 -12.14 -10.39 -17.50
N PHE A 249 -11.68 -9.41 -16.73
CA PHE A 249 -12.21 -9.02 -15.43
C PHE A 249 -13.07 -7.77 -15.58
N PHE A 250 -14.24 -7.78 -14.95
CA PHE A 250 -15.17 -6.67 -14.86
C PHE A 250 -15.21 -6.21 -13.40
N PRO A 251 -14.57 -5.09 -13.06
CA PRO A 251 -14.58 -4.57 -11.69
C PRO A 251 -16.01 -4.29 -11.22
N THR A 252 -16.30 -4.64 -9.97
CA THR A 252 -17.57 -4.33 -9.31
C THR A 252 -17.30 -3.52 -8.05
N TYR A 253 -18.23 -2.65 -7.70
CA TYR A 253 -18.16 -1.81 -6.50
C TYR A 253 -19.38 -2.02 -5.64
N HIS A 254 -19.17 -2.26 -4.36
CA HIS A 254 -20.18 -2.52 -3.32
C HIS A 254 -20.11 -1.41 -2.27
N PRO A 255 -20.86 -0.30 -2.45
CA PRO A 255 -20.77 0.85 -1.54
C PRO A 255 -21.21 0.54 -0.11
N ASP A 256 -22.06 -0.46 0.07
CA ASP A 256 -22.54 -0.96 1.37
C ASP A 256 -21.42 -1.58 2.23
N LYS A 257 -20.31 -1.94 1.63
CA LYS A 257 -19.13 -2.53 2.29
C LYS A 257 -17.98 -1.56 2.49
N GLN A 258 -18.12 -0.35 1.96
CA GLN A 258 -17.12 0.69 2.17
C GLN A 258 -17.21 1.21 3.60
N ASP A 259 -16.04 1.47 4.20
CA ASP A 259 -15.95 2.06 5.52
C ASP A 259 -16.65 3.45 5.54
N PRO A 260 -17.67 3.65 6.39
CA PRO A 260 -18.44 4.90 6.42
C PRO A 260 -17.60 6.14 6.76
N GLU A 261 -16.58 6.00 7.61
CA GLU A 261 -15.70 7.11 7.98
C GLU A 261 -14.83 7.53 6.79
N LEU A 262 -14.26 6.54 6.09
CA LEU A 262 -13.48 6.81 4.87
C LEU A 262 -14.34 7.44 3.78
N LEU A 263 -15.57 6.96 3.62
CA LEU A 263 -16.51 7.55 2.67
C LEU A 263 -16.81 9.02 3.00
N GLN A 264 -17.04 9.33 4.28
CA GLN A 264 -17.25 10.71 4.72
C GLN A 264 -16.01 11.58 4.51
N ILE A 265 -14.81 11.08 4.81
CA ILE A 265 -13.55 11.79 4.57
C ILE A 265 -13.40 12.09 3.07
N GLU A 266 -13.65 11.12 2.20
CA GLU A 266 -13.61 11.32 0.75
C GLU A 266 -14.65 12.34 0.27
N GLN A 267 -15.89 12.27 0.77
CA GLN A 267 -16.93 13.22 0.42
C GLN A 267 -16.59 14.65 0.89
N ARG A 268 -16.12 14.80 2.13
CA ARG A 268 -15.66 16.11 2.66
C ARG A 268 -14.49 16.66 1.85
N SER A 269 -13.52 15.82 1.46
CA SER A 269 -12.40 16.28 0.63
C SER A 269 -12.85 16.72 -0.77
N LYS A 270 -13.82 16.05 -1.35
CA LYS A 270 -14.42 16.44 -2.65
C LYS A 270 -15.22 17.74 -2.54
N LEU A 271 -15.92 17.97 -1.43
CA LEU A 271 -16.74 19.17 -1.23
C LEU A 271 -15.89 20.40 -0.86
N SER A 272 -14.83 20.23 -0.05
CA SER A 272 -14.11 21.35 0.55
C SER A 272 -13.07 21.99 -0.36
N ALA A 273 -12.42 21.26 -1.22
CA ALA A 273 -11.27 21.82 -1.92
C ALA A 273 -11.46 22.00 -3.41
N SER A 274 -12.28 21.22 -4.09
CA SER A 274 -12.37 21.42 -5.52
C SER A 274 -13.15 20.33 -6.25
N ALA A 275 -14.41 20.54 -6.45
CA ALA A 275 -15.16 19.85 -7.50
C ALA A 275 -14.51 19.99 -8.92
N GLN A 276 -13.36 20.66 -9.03
CA GLN A 276 -12.73 21.06 -10.27
C GLN A 276 -11.30 20.49 -10.48
N ILE A 277 -10.61 19.99 -9.44
CA ILE A 277 -9.31 19.30 -9.57
C ILE A 277 -9.58 17.81 -9.61
N SER A 278 -8.97 17.06 -10.53
CA SER A 278 -9.13 15.62 -10.55
C SER A 278 -8.65 14.98 -9.24
N THR A 279 -9.30 13.90 -8.84
CA THR A 279 -8.92 13.16 -7.63
C THR A 279 -7.44 12.73 -7.70
N GLY A 280 -6.95 12.39 -8.91
CA GLY A 280 -5.57 12.02 -9.14
C GLY A 280 -4.57 13.12 -8.82
N ALA A 281 -4.81 14.32 -9.37
CA ALA A 281 -3.95 15.48 -9.12
C ALA A 281 -4.02 15.93 -7.66
N TYR A 282 -5.21 15.93 -7.07
CA TYR A 282 -5.41 16.29 -5.67
C TYR A 282 -4.63 15.36 -4.73
N ASP A 283 -4.78 14.06 -4.90
CA ASP A 283 -4.10 13.07 -4.09
C ASP A 283 -2.57 13.13 -4.30
N PHE A 284 -2.12 13.32 -5.54
CA PHE A 284 -0.70 13.45 -5.84
C PHE A 284 -0.07 14.66 -5.16
N LEU A 285 -0.73 15.81 -5.20
CA LEU A 285 -0.27 17.02 -4.52
C LEU A 285 -0.20 16.82 -3.00
N ARG A 286 -1.20 16.19 -2.41
CA ARG A 286 -1.22 15.90 -0.97
C ARG A 286 -0.14 14.94 -0.54
N TYR A 287 0.00 13.81 -1.23
CA TYR A 287 0.84 12.71 -0.76
C TYR A 287 2.28 12.79 -1.25
N SER A 288 2.51 13.36 -2.43
CA SER A 288 3.86 13.46 -3.00
C SER A 288 4.56 14.78 -2.67
N PHE A 289 3.80 15.86 -2.43
CA PHE A 289 4.36 17.19 -2.14
C PHE A 289 3.90 17.79 -0.81
N GLU A 290 3.08 17.05 -0.02
CA GLU A 290 2.65 17.44 1.32
C GLU A 290 1.75 18.69 1.36
N PHE A 291 1.05 18.98 0.27
CA PHE A 291 0.09 20.07 0.28
C PHE A 291 -1.03 19.81 1.29
N ASN A 292 -1.30 20.75 2.17
CA ASN A 292 -2.52 20.72 2.96
C ASN A 292 -3.73 21.27 2.18
N ALA A 293 -4.95 21.07 2.71
CA ALA A 293 -6.17 21.50 2.03
C ALA A 293 -6.24 23.02 1.77
N THR A 294 -5.66 23.83 2.66
CA THR A 294 -5.61 25.29 2.53
C THR A 294 -4.68 25.71 1.39
N GLU A 295 -3.55 25.04 1.25
CA GLU A 295 -2.56 25.31 0.19
C GLU A 295 -3.10 24.92 -1.18
N ILE A 296 -3.79 23.79 -1.27
CA ILE A 296 -4.49 23.40 -2.51
C ILE A 296 -5.56 24.42 -2.86
N SER A 297 -6.36 24.84 -1.87
CA SER A 297 -7.41 25.83 -2.08
C SER A 297 -6.86 27.19 -2.53
N LYS A 298 -5.78 27.69 -1.92
CA LYS A 298 -5.11 28.93 -2.31
C LYS A 298 -4.55 28.91 -3.74
N ASN A 299 -4.10 27.74 -4.20
CA ASN A 299 -3.46 27.57 -5.51
C ASN A 299 -4.40 26.89 -6.53
N LYS A 300 -5.68 26.75 -6.20
CA LYS A 300 -6.69 26.02 -6.98
C LYS A 300 -6.70 26.42 -8.46
N LYS A 301 -6.72 27.72 -8.76
CA LYS A 301 -6.75 28.22 -10.14
C LYS A 301 -5.55 27.71 -10.95
N THR A 302 -4.35 27.85 -10.42
CA THR A 302 -3.12 27.39 -11.07
C THR A 302 -3.10 25.87 -11.31
N ILE A 303 -3.61 25.10 -10.34
CA ILE A 303 -3.65 23.63 -10.45
C ILE A 303 -4.63 23.21 -11.55
N ILE A 304 -5.82 23.83 -11.61
CA ILE A 304 -6.82 23.54 -12.64
C ILE A 304 -6.28 23.93 -14.04
N GLU A 305 -5.70 25.09 -14.17
CA GLU A 305 -5.09 25.53 -15.44
C GLU A 305 -3.98 24.56 -15.87
N GLY A 306 -3.14 24.10 -14.93
CA GLY A 306 -2.13 23.09 -15.21
C GLY A 306 -2.74 21.78 -15.70
N GLU A 307 -3.79 21.31 -15.05
CA GLU A 307 -4.47 20.06 -15.42
C GLU A 307 -5.15 20.13 -16.79
N GLN A 308 -5.62 21.31 -17.19
CA GLN A 308 -6.27 21.54 -18.49
C GLN A 308 -5.26 21.67 -19.65
N HIS A 309 -4.10 22.26 -19.42
CA HIS A 309 -3.17 22.64 -20.49
C HIS A 309 -1.91 21.79 -20.56
N ILE A 310 -1.53 21.08 -19.47
CA ILE A 310 -0.34 20.22 -19.47
C ILE A 310 -0.74 18.79 -19.82
N PRO A 311 -0.34 18.26 -21.00
CA PRO A 311 -0.54 16.85 -21.32
C PRO A 311 0.13 15.97 -20.26
N ASP A 312 -0.53 14.88 -19.84
CA ASP A 312 -0.06 14.00 -18.76
C ASP A 312 0.37 14.78 -17.50
N PHE A 313 -0.57 15.56 -16.95
CA PHE A 313 -0.30 16.42 -15.79
C PHE A 313 0.25 15.62 -14.59
N ILE A 314 -0.19 14.39 -14.38
CA ILE A 314 0.33 13.53 -13.31
C ILE A 314 1.79 13.12 -13.57
N GLY A 315 2.13 12.76 -14.80
CA GLY A 315 3.51 12.49 -15.19
C GLY A 315 4.41 13.72 -15.02
N PHE A 316 3.90 14.89 -15.38
CA PHE A 316 4.60 16.15 -15.12
C PHE A 316 4.81 16.38 -13.61
N LEU A 317 3.78 16.26 -12.78
CA LEU A 317 3.93 16.37 -11.33
C LEU A 317 4.95 15.36 -10.79
N SER A 318 4.92 14.14 -11.28
CA SER A 318 5.86 13.10 -10.90
C SER A 318 7.32 13.50 -11.16
N SER A 319 7.58 14.15 -12.29
CA SER A 319 8.94 14.64 -12.63
C SER A 319 9.47 15.69 -11.65
N LEU A 320 8.58 16.39 -10.93
CA LEU A 320 8.93 17.41 -9.96
C LEU A 320 9.25 16.86 -8.56
N VAL A 321 8.94 15.60 -8.27
CA VAL A 321 9.12 15.02 -6.91
C VAL A 321 10.57 15.05 -6.47
N GLY A 322 11.50 14.62 -7.32
CA GLY A 322 12.93 14.66 -7.03
C GLY A 322 13.47 16.09 -6.83
N PRO A 323 13.34 16.95 -7.84
CA PRO A 323 13.85 18.34 -7.76
C PRO A 323 13.25 19.17 -6.63
N SER A 324 11.97 18.95 -6.29
CA SER A 324 11.29 19.69 -5.23
C SER A 324 11.84 19.43 -3.83
N ARG A 325 12.52 18.30 -3.60
CA ARG A 325 13.05 17.92 -2.28
C ARG A 325 14.16 18.84 -1.79
N THR A 326 14.91 19.45 -2.70
CA THR A 326 16.01 20.38 -2.39
C THR A 326 15.56 21.84 -2.32
N ALA A 327 14.30 22.13 -2.66
CA ALA A 327 13.77 23.49 -2.65
C ALA A 327 13.48 23.97 -1.22
N LYS A 328 13.88 25.21 -0.91
CA LYS A 328 13.57 25.87 0.38
C LYS A 328 12.06 25.93 0.66
N ASN A 329 11.26 26.12 -0.38
CA ASN A 329 9.80 26.10 -0.34
C ASN A 329 9.31 25.13 -1.41
N ARG A 330 9.03 23.91 -0.99
CA ARG A 330 8.59 22.82 -1.86
C ARG A 330 7.29 23.12 -2.60
N ILE A 331 6.30 23.64 -1.87
CA ILE A 331 4.99 24.02 -2.40
C ILE A 331 5.13 25.14 -3.44
N GLY A 332 5.87 26.19 -3.09
CA GLY A 332 6.14 27.29 -4.01
C GLY A 332 6.88 26.85 -5.27
N TYR A 333 7.82 25.91 -5.15
CA TYR A 333 8.52 25.32 -6.28
C TYR A 333 7.55 24.62 -7.24
N VAL A 334 6.69 23.75 -6.72
CA VAL A 334 5.72 22.99 -7.52
C VAL A 334 4.72 23.92 -8.21
N ILE A 335 4.17 24.89 -7.49
CA ILE A 335 3.22 25.86 -8.06
C ILE A 335 3.85 26.71 -9.16
N ASN A 336 5.08 27.17 -8.96
CA ASN A 336 5.80 27.92 -10.00
C ASN A 336 6.12 27.06 -11.21
N ALA A 337 6.49 25.80 -11.02
CA ALA A 337 6.72 24.85 -12.11
C ALA A 337 5.45 24.62 -12.93
N ILE A 338 4.28 24.45 -12.27
CA ILE A 338 2.99 24.36 -12.95
C ILE A 338 2.73 25.63 -13.78
N LYS A 339 2.83 26.81 -13.17
CA LYS A 339 2.61 28.09 -13.87
C LYS A 339 3.50 28.24 -15.11
N ASN A 340 4.80 27.98 -14.95
CA ASN A 340 5.75 28.12 -16.04
C ASN A 340 5.45 27.14 -17.17
N LYS A 341 5.08 25.91 -16.85
CA LYS A 341 4.74 24.90 -17.86
C LYS A 341 3.43 25.23 -18.57
N THR A 342 2.41 25.70 -17.83
CA THR A 342 1.12 26.14 -18.40
C THR A 342 1.27 27.35 -19.33
N ASN A 343 2.14 28.32 -18.97
CA ASN A 343 2.38 29.50 -19.81
C ASN A 343 3.18 29.19 -21.07
N ASN A 344 3.86 28.06 -21.14
CA ASN A 344 4.68 27.63 -22.28
C ASN A 344 4.02 26.47 -23.08
N ALA A 345 2.81 26.08 -22.72
CA ALA A 345 2.01 25.08 -23.42
C ALA A 345 0.99 25.76 -24.33
#